data_222851113efa8025ec07d37c20fd02aa
#
_entry.id   222851113efa8025ec07d37c20fd02aa
#
_cell.length_a   1.000
_cell.length_b   1.000
_cell.length_c   1.000
_cell.angle_alpha   90.00
_cell.angle_beta   90.00
_cell.angle_gamma   90.00
#
_symmetry.space_group_name_H-M   'P 1'
#
loop_
_entity.id
_entity.type
_entity.pdbx_description
1 polymer ?
#
loop_
_entity_poly.entity_id
_entity_poly.type
_entity_poly.pdbx_seq_one_letter_code
_entity_poly.pdbx_strand_id
1 'polypeptide(L)'
;LGIIDDLVNLDAKIKFAGQTLVAVLMYYMGLQIKFISNYFGEGALHFGTAMCFIVTILWIVGITNTINLIDGLDGLAAGTASIAALCIAYVAYIHGDEYGMMVVCLAMLALAGGCIGFLPFNFYPAKIFMGDGGSLFLGFMMAALSVVGPLKRSTVIAVVVPVIVLGIPIFDTFFAIVRRVINRRPIMEADKGHLHHKLMASGYGQRRAVLMLYGISAIMGMAAVLISRELYKDSFVLVAIAAIYLYVFLTDPNHKMPQIKAVNIAKEERKEEKQEMQCQDQKEE
;
A
#
# COMPACT_ATOMS: atom_id res chain seq x y z
N LEU A 1 16.63 9.97 4.65
CA LEU A 1 15.66 10.75 3.91
C LEU A 1 14.39 10.98 4.76
N GLY A 2 13.68 9.93 5.19
CA GLY A 2 12.43 10.05 5.95
C GLY A 2 12.56 10.84 7.24
N ILE A 3 13.59 10.60 8.06
CA ILE A 3 13.83 11.37 9.30
C ILE A 3 14.04 12.87 9.00
N ILE A 4 14.74 13.20 7.92
CA ILE A 4 14.92 14.60 7.52
C ILE A 4 13.58 15.20 7.10
N ASP A 5 12.76 14.42 6.40
CA ASP A 5 11.43 14.83 6.00
C ASP A 5 10.49 15.10 7.17
N ASP A 6 10.47 14.20 8.15
CA ASP A 6 9.69 14.39 9.40
C ASP A 6 10.09 15.65 10.17
N LEU A 7 11.36 16.12 10.04
CA LEU A 7 11.87 17.30 10.71
C LEU A 7 11.65 18.61 9.93
N VAL A 8 11.76 18.58 8.59
CA VAL A 8 11.88 19.79 7.75
C VAL A 8 10.75 19.90 6.70
N ASN A 9 9.90 18.89 6.54
CA ASN A 9 8.87 18.80 5.48
C ASN A 9 9.44 19.05 4.09
N LEU A 10 10.16 18.07 3.55
CA LEU A 10 10.81 18.16 2.24
C LEU A 10 9.79 18.24 1.10
N ASP A 11 10.10 19.01 0.06
CA ASP A 11 9.32 18.98 -1.18
C ASP A 11 9.27 17.56 -1.78
N ALA A 12 8.11 17.17 -2.33
CA ALA A 12 7.89 15.88 -2.95
C ALA A 12 8.94 15.53 -4.03
N LYS A 13 9.45 16.53 -4.75
CA LYS A 13 10.51 16.36 -5.75
C LYS A 13 11.84 15.94 -5.12
N ILE A 14 12.19 16.52 -3.96
CA ILE A 14 13.42 16.18 -3.23
C ILE A 14 13.32 14.77 -2.67
N LYS A 15 12.15 14.41 -2.10
CA LYS A 15 11.89 13.03 -1.65
C LYS A 15 12.05 12.01 -2.78
N PHE A 16 11.42 12.28 -3.92
CA PHE A 16 11.49 11.41 -5.09
C PHE A 16 12.92 11.30 -5.64
N ALA A 17 13.67 12.40 -5.71
CA ALA A 17 15.06 12.39 -6.14
C ALA A 17 15.96 11.58 -5.19
N GLY A 18 15.77 11.74 -3.87
CA GLY A 18 16.50 10.98 -2.86
C GLY A 18 16.21 9.48 -2.91
N GLN A 19 14.94 9.08 -3.05
CA GLN A 19 14.54 7.69 -3.23
C GLN A 19 15.14 7.10 -4.51
N THR A 20 15.10 7.86 -5.62
CA THR A 20 15.70 7.43 -6.89
C THR A 20 17.20 7.25 -6.76
N LEU A 21 17.89 8.15 -6.08
CA LEU A 21 19.33 8.02 -5.83
C LEU A 21 19.65 6.74 -5.05
N VAL A 22 18.91 6.45 -3.97
CA VAL A 22 19.09 5.21 -3.21
C VAL A 22 18.80 3.99 -4.07
N ALA A 23 17.75 4.00 -4.89
CA ALA A 23 17.43 2.89 -5.80
C ALA A 23 18.56 2.67 -6.83
N VAL A 24 19.15 3.72 -7.37
CA VAL A 24 20.30 3.66 -8.27
C VAL A 24 21.52 3.05 -7.58
N LEU A 25 21.82 3.48 -6.36
CA LEU A 25 22.92 2.90 -5.57
C LEU A 25 22.69 1.40 -5.33
N MET A 26 21.48 1.00 -4.96
CA MET A 26 21.14 -0.42 -4.76
C MET A 26 21.27 -1.24 -6.04
N TYR A 27 20.88 -0.68 -7.19
CA TYR A 27 21.09 -1.33 -8.49
C TYR A 27 22.57 -1.63 -8.75
N TYR A 28 23.45 -0.67 -8.52
CA TYR A 28 24.91 -0.87 -8.69
C TYR A 28 25.52 -1.79 -7.63
N MET A 29 24.91 -1.89 -6.46
CA MET A 29 25.27 -2.88 -5.43
C MET A 29 24.78 -4.31 -5.77
N GLY A 30 24.09 -4.49 -6.90
CA GLY A 30 23.67 -5.80 -7.38
C GLY A 30 22.20 -6.16 -7.14
N LEU A 31 21.42 -5.26 -6.56
CA LEU A 31 19.97 -5.44 -6.41
C LEU A 31 19.29 -5.17 -7.76
N GLN A 32 19.07 -6.22 -8.56
CA GLN A 32 18.66 -6.11 -9.96
C GLN A 32 17.53 -7.10 -10.30
N ILE A 33 16.45 -6.60 -10.89
CA ILE A 33 15.40 -7.41 -11.50
C ILE A 33 15.79 -7.73 -12.94
N LYS A 34 16.44 -8.89 -13.15
CA LYS A 34 17.04 -9.25 -14.45
C LYS A 34 16.07 -9.89 -15.43
N PHE A 35 14.99 -10.45 -14.96
CA PHE A 35 14.02 -11.18 -15.78
C PHE A 35 12.68 -11.29 -15.08
N ILE A 36 11.62 -11.64 -15.80
CA ILE A 36 10.31 -12.02 -15.30
C ILE A 36 9.97 -13.38 -15.91
N SER A 37 9.40 -14.30 -15.12
CA SER A 37 8.97 -15.60 -15.63
C SER A 37 7.87 -15.45 -16.67
N ASN A 38 7.97 -16.22 -17.74
CA ASN A 38 6.97 -16.25 -18.81
C ASN A 38 5.85 -17.24 -18.46
N TYR A 39 4.66 -16.71 -18.06
CA TYR A 39 3.49 -17.55 -17.74
C TYR A 39 2.79 -18.15 -18.95
N PHE A 40 3.01 -17.57 -20.13
CA PHE A 40 2.34 -17.97 -21.37
C PHE A 40 3.23 -18.82 -22.28
N GLY A 41 4.47 -19.16 -21.83
CA GLY A 41 5.44 -19.93 -22.59
C GLY A 41 6.52 -20.52 -21.70
N GLU A 42 7.39 -21.35 -22.28
CA GLU A 42 8.54 -21.91 -21.55
C GLU A 42 9.62 -20.86 -21.35
N GLY A 43 10.18 -20.79 -20.13
CA GLY A 43 11.36 -19.97 -19.81
C GLY A 43 11.06 -18.65 -19.11
N ALA A 44 12.06 -17.76 -19.12
CA ALA A 44 11.99 -16.43 -18.51
C ALA A 44 12.27 -15.34 -19.57
N LEU A 45 11.56 -14.22 -19.46
CA LEU A 45 11.81 -13.02 -20.26
C LEU A 45 12.97 -12.26 -19.61
N HIS A 46 14.17 -12.36 -20.20
CA HIS A 46 15.34 -11.65 -19.74
C HIS A 46 15.34 -10.20 -20.20
N PHE A 47 15.57 -9.31 -19.29
CA PHE A 47 15.70 -7.89 -19.58
C PHE A 47 17.12 -7.55 -20.05
N GLY A 48 17.23 -6.74 -21.10
CA GLY A 48 18.48 -6.06 -21.41
C GLY A 48 18.87 -5.07 -20.30
N THR A 49 20.12 -4.67 -20.24
CA THR A 49 20.68 -3.83 -19.16
C THR A 49 19.86 -2.56 -18.88
N ALA A 50 19.41 -1.87 -19.93
CA ALA A 50 18.61 -0.65 -19.78
C ALA A 50 17.23 -0.94 -19.16
N MET A 51 16.56 -2.01 -19.60
CA MET A 51 15.25 -2.39 -19.06
C MET A 51 15.36 -2.89 -17.61
N CYS A 52 16.40 -3.68 -17.30
CA CYS A 52 16.71 -4.12 -15.95
C CYS A 52 16.91 -2.92 -15.00
N PHE A 53 17.63 -1.89 -15.43
CA PHE A 53 17.83 -0.65 -14.68
C PHE A 53 16.49 0.05 -14.41
N ILE A 54 15.72 0.31 -15.45
CA ILE A 54 14.42 1.02 -15.35
C ILE A 54 13.46 0.27 -14.45
N VAL A 55 13.28 -1.04 -14.66
CA VAL A 55 12.33 -1.87 -13.87
C VAL A 55 12.75 -1.91 -12.40
N THR A 56 14.03 -2.05 -12.10
CA THR A 56 14.53 -2.09 -10.72
C THR A 56 14.30 -0.75 -10.00
N ILE A 57 14.60 0.37 -10.66
CA ILE A 57 14.36 1.70 -10.07
C ILE A 57 12.87 1.93 -9.83
N LEU A 58 12.03 1.65 -10.83
CA LEU A 58 10.57 1.80 -10.71
C LEU A 58 10.01 0.91 -9.60
N TRP A 59 10.52 -0.31 -9.43
CA TRP A 59 10.13 -1.21 -8.37
C TRP A 59 10.44 -0.65 -6.99
N ILE A 60 11.69 -0.28 -6.73
CA ILE A 60 12.13 0.21 -5.42
C ILE A 60 11.38 1.51 -5.07
N VAL A 61 11.39 2.48 -5.98
CA VAL A 61 10.72 3.78 -5.75
C VAL A 61 9.20 3.60 -5.65
N GLY A 62 8.62 2.77 -6.52
CA GLY A 62 7.18 2.51 -6.56
C GLY A 62 6.65 1.88 -5.26
N ILE A 63 7.27 0.79 -4.79
CA ILE A 63 6.86 0.14 -3.54
C ILE A 63 7.11 1.04 -2.34
N THR A 64 8.23 1.76 -2.29
CA THR A 64 8.55 2.71 -1.22
C THR A 64 7.47 3.78 -1.11
N ASN A 65 7.08 4.40 -2.22
CA ASN A 65 6.01 5.40 -2.22
C ASN A 65 4.63 4.79 -1.95
N THR A 66 4.37 3.57 -2.42
CA THR A 66 3.11 2.88 -2.17
C THR A 66 2.88 2.69 -0.66
N ILE A 67 3.88 2.21 0.08
CA ILE A 67 3.79 2.02 1.54
C ILE A 67 3.67 3.38 2.25
N ASN A 68 4.38 4.40 1.82
CA ASN A 68 4.26 5.75 2.37
C ASN A 68 2.85 6.32 2.15
N LEU A 69 2.26 6.13 0.98
CA LEU A 69 0.92 6.64 0.67
C LEU A 69 -0.21 5.95 1.45
N ILE A 70 -0.06 4.68 1.85
CA ILE A 70 -1.05 4.00 2.69
C ILE A 70 -0.93 4.34 4.17
N ASP A 71 0.13 5.03 4.60
CA ASP A 71 0.29 5.52 5.98
C ASP A 71 -0.60 6.74 6.27
N GLY A 72 -1.76 6.80 5.66
CA GLY A 72 -2.77 7.85 5.86
C GLY A 72 -3.80 7.54 6.95
N LEU A 73 -3.81 6.34 7.53
CA LEU A 73 -4.69 5.95 8.64
C LEU A 73 -3.90 5.21 9.70
N ASP A 74 -4.24 5.48 10.98
CA ASP A 74 -3.64 4.85 12.15
C ASP A 74 -3.64 3.32 12.02
N GLY A 75 -2.46 2.72 12.08
CA GLY A 75 -2.23 1.28 12.00
C GLY A 75 -2.23 0.70 10.58
N LEU A 76 -2.69 1.41 9.56
CA LEU A 76 -2.89 0.82 8.24
C LEU A 76 -1.58 0.34 7.62
N ALA A 77 -0.57 1.18 7.56
CA ALA A 77 0.72 0.82 6.96
C ALA A 77 1.43 -0.28 7.74
N ALA A 78 1.49 -0.16 9.08
CA ALA A 78 2.13 -1.16 9.93
C ALA A 78 1.47 -2.54 9.82
N GLY A 79 0.12 -2.59 9.83
CA GLY A 79 -0.60 -3.86 9.77
C GLY A 79 -0.56 -4.51 8.40
N THR A 80 -0.74 -3.76 7.32
CA THR A 80 -0.62 -4.30 5.95
C THR A 80 0.80 -4.75 5.66
N ALA A 81 1.82 -3.98 6.09
CA ALA A 81 3.22 -4.36 5.96
C ALA A 81 3.56 -5.62 6.77
N SER A 82 3.01 -5.78 7.99
CA SER A 82 3.21 -7.00 8.79
C SER A 82 2.63 -8.23 8.11
N ILE A 83 1.41 -8.15 7.56
CA ILE A 83 0.77 -9.24 6.82
C ILE A 83 1.61 -9.60 5.59
N ALA A 84 2.03 -8.60 4.83
CA ALA A 84 2.84 -8.77 3.64
C ALA A 84 4.20 -9.42 3.97
N ALA A 85 4.88 -8.92 5.01
CA ALA A 85 6.16 -9.45 5.45
C ALA A 85 6.05 -10.91 5.92
N LEU A 86 4.98 -11.28 6.66
CA LEU A 86 4.74 -12.68 7.06
C LEU A 86 4.51 -13.60 5.85
N CYS A 87 3.74 -13.15 4.86
CA CYS A 87 3.51 -13.94 3.64
C CYS A 87 4.80 -14.14 2.84
N ILE A 88 5.60 -13.08 2.67
CA ILE A 88 6.89 -13.16 1.97
C ILE A 88 7.88 -14.02 2.76
N ALA A 89 7.91 -13.89 4.11
CA ALA A 89 8.74 -14.74 4.97
C ALA A 89 8.39 -16.21 4.82
N TYR A 90 7.10 -16.56 4.82
CA TYR A 90 6.65 -17.91 4.62
C TYR A 90 7.02 -18.46 3.24
N VAL A 91 6.84 -17.67 2.19
CA VAL A 91 7.28 -18.05 0.83
C VAL A 91 8.78 -18.25 0.79
N ALA A 92 9.56 -17.37 1.41
CA ALA A 92 11.01 -17.51 1.50
C ALA A 92 11.42 -18.77 2.30
N TYR A 93 10.69 -19.09 3.36
CA TYR A 93 10.93 -20.30 4.17
C TYR A 93 10.74 -21.59 3.38
N ILE A 94 9.64 -21.73 2.62
CA ILE A 94 9.38 -22.94 1.83
C ILE A 94 10.35 -23.13 0.65
N HIS A 95 11.08 -22.07 0.27
CA HIS A 95 12.13 -22.10 -0.75
C HIS A 95 13.54 -21.94 -0.12
N GLY A 96 13.66 -22.25 1.18
CA GLY A 96 14.86 -22.02 1.98
C GLY A 96 16.12 -22.72 1.54
N ASP A 97 16.00 -23.79 0.71
CA ASP A 97 17.12 -24.51 0.11
C ASP A 97 17.87 -23.67 -0.95
N GLU A 98 17.25 -22.58 -1.43
CA GLU A 98 17.87 -21.65 -2.35
C GLU A 98 18.71 -20.62 -1.60
N TYR A 99 19.91 -20.32 -2.11
CA TYR A 99 20.86 -19.41 -1.50
C TYR A 99 20.23 -18.00 -1.25
N GLY A 100 20.26 -17.57 -0.01
CA GLY A 100 19.76 -16.25 0.41
C GLY A 100 18.30 -16.20 0.84
N MET A 101 17.45 -17.23 0.56
CA MET A 101 16.03 -17.20 0.94
C MET A 101 15.83 -17.24 2.46
N MET A 102 16.69 -17.94 3.19
CA MET A 102 16.63 -17.95 4.65
C MET A 102 16.94 -16.56 5.23
N VAL A 103 17.85 -15.81 4.62
CA VAL A 103 18.14 -14.42 5.03
C VAL A 103 16.92 -13.53 4.79
N VAL A 104 16.26 -13.67 3.63
CA VAL A 104 15.02 -12.94 3.34
C VAL A 104 13.93 -13.33 4.33
N CYS A 105 13.76 -14.62 4.64
CA CYS A 105 12.80 -15.10 5.64
C CYS A 105 13.04 -14.43 7.00
N LEU A 106 14.24 -14.49 7.52
CA LEU A 106 14.60 -13.91 8.83
C LEU A 106 14.43 -12.38 8.84
N ALA A 107 14.84 -11.70 7.78
CA ALA A 107 14.70 -10.25 7.66
C ALA A 107 13.22 -9.82 7.60
N MET A 108 12.39 -10.56 6.85
CA MET A 108 10.96 -10.31 6.77
C MET A 108 10.25 -10.63 8.09
N LEU A 109 10.65 -11.69 8.81
CA LEU A 109 10.12 -11.97 10.15
C LEU A 109 10.49 -10.86 11.15
N ALA A 110 11.73 -10.35 11.09
CA ALA A 110 12.15 -9.23 11.93
C ALA A 110 11.32 -7.96 11.61
N LEU A 111 11.10 -7.67 10.32
CA LEU A 111 10.25 -6.55 9.88
C LEU A 111 8.81 -6.71 10.36
N ALA A 112 8.23 -7.91 10.21
CA ALA A 112 6.88 -8.21 10.70
C ALA A 112 6.79 -8.06 12.23
N GLY A 113 7.78 -8.57 12.96
CA GLY A 113 7.86 -8.44 14.42
C GLY A 113 7.92 -6.97 14.87
N GLY A 114 8.72 -6.15 14.20
CA GLY A 114 8.78 -4.71 14.43
C GLY A 114 7.44 -4.02 14.20
N CYS A 115 6.76 -4.32 13.08
CA CYS A 115 5.44 -3.79 12.78
C CYS A 115 4.38 -4.23 13.81
N ILE A 116 4.36 -5.52 14.17
CA ILE A 116 3.41 -6.06 15.17
C ILE A 116 3.66 -5.44 16.54
N GLY A 117 4.92 -5.27 16.95
CA GLY A 117 5.28 -4.61 18.21
C GLY A 117 4.93 -3.11 18.23
N PHE A 118 4.91 -2.45 17.07
CA PHE A 118 4.52 -1.05 16.93
C PHE A 118 2.99 -0.85 16.92
N LEU A 119 2.22 -1.82 16.39
CA LEU A 119 0.76 -1.73 16.23
C LEU A 119 -0.01 -1.36 17.49
N PRO A 120 0.28 -1.85 18.71
CA PRO A 120 -0.44 -1.46 19.92
C PRO A 120 -0.37 0.04 20.23
N PHE A 121 0.64 0.73 19.71
CA PHE A 121 0.84 2.17 19.88
C PHE A 121 0.34 2.98 18.67
N ASN A 122 0.28 2.36 17.50
CA ASN A 122 -0.08 2.99 16.24
C ASN A 122 -1.53 2.70 15.80
N PHE A 123 -2.20 1.67 16.36
CA PHE A 123 -3.59 1.38 16.02
C PHE A 123 -4.54 2.44 16.59
N TYR A 124 -5.61 2.73 15.83
CA TYR A 124 -6.55 3.81 16.16
C TYR A 124 -7.21 3.69 17.55
N PRO A 125 -7.20 4.76 18.38
CA PRO A 125 -6.53 6.04 18.18
C PRO A 125 -5.02 5.92 18.43
N ALA A 126 -4.19 6.33 17.46
CA ALA A 126 -2.75 6.22 17.56
C ALA A 126 -2.17 7.07 18.69
N LYS A 127 -1.22 6.50 19.44
CA LYS A 127 -0.38 7.21 20.42
C LYS A 127 0.95 7.65 19.83
N ILE A 128 1.42 6.91 18.81
CA ILE A 128 2.67 7.15 18.10
C ILE A 128 2.39 6.99 16.61
N PHE A 129 2.79 7.98 15.82
CA PHE A 129 2.70 7.94 14.36
C PHE A 129 3.98 7.34 13.76
N MET A 130 3.84 6.68 12.60
CA MET A 130 4.96 6.06 11.90
C MET A 130 5.88 7.10 11.26
N GLY A 131 5.30 8.17 10.71
CA GLY A 131 5.98 9.21 9.97
C GLY A 131 6.60 8.73 8.65
N ASP A 132 7.20 9.66 7.92
CA ASP A 132 7.88 9.36 6.66
C ASP A 132 9.17 8.55 6.90
N GLY A 133 9.79 8.69 8.07
CA GLY A 133 10.93 7.87 8.49
C GLY A 133 10.61 6.40 8.53
N GLY A 134 9.49 6.03 9.15
CA GLY A 134 9.04 4.64 9.28
C GLY A 134 8.45 4.09 7.99
N SER A 135 7.55 4.80 7.35
CA SER A 135 6.85 4.32 6.16
C SER A 135 7.75 4.16 4.94
N LEU A 136 8.69 5.10 4.70
CA LEU A 136 9.70 4.97 3.65
C LEU A 136 10.69 3.82 3.94
N PHE A 137 11.07 3.62 5.22
CA PHE A 137 11.91 2.49 5.62
C PHE A 137 11.21 1.16 5.33
N LEU A 138 9.96 1.00 5.78
CA LEU A 138 9.17 -0.22 5.52
C LEU A 138 9.03 -0.51 4.02
N GLY A 139 8.66 0.51 3.24
CA GLY A 139 8.51 0.36 1.79
C GLY A 139 9.80 -0.02 1.10
N PHE A 140 10.91 0.63 1.46
CA PHE A 140 12.23 0.30 0.94
C PHE A 140 12.66 -1.14 1.30
N MET A 141 12.53 -1.55 2.56
CA MET A 141 12.88 -2.90 3.00
C MET A 141 12.06 -3.96 2.28
N MET A 142 10.75 -3.75 2.13
CA MET A 142 9.89 -4.66 1.39
C MET A 142 10.26 -4.74 -0.09
N ALA A 143 10.55 -3.62 -0.73
CA ALA A 143 11.00 -3.59 -2.12
C ALA A 143 12.36 -4.30 -2.29
N ALA A 144 13.34 -3.98 -1.44
CA ALA A 144 14.67 -4.53 -1.52
C ALA A 144 14.70 -6.04 -1.26
N LEU A 145 14.10 -6.49 -0.15
CA LEU A 145 14.09 -7.90 0.24
C LEU A 145 13.29 -8.77 -0.74
N SER A 146 12.29 -8.22 -1.43
CA SER A 146 11.56 -8.95 -2.47
C SER A 146 12.43 -9.26 -3.70
N VAL A 147 13.51 -8.53 -3.92
CA VAL A 147 14.42 -8.70 -5.07
C VAL A 147 15.66 -9.52 -4.71
N VAL A 148 16.03 -9.60 -3.42
CA VAL A 148 17.26 -10.28 -2.95
C VAL A 148 17.18 -11.80 -3.09
N GLY A 149 16.01 -12.41 -3.21
CA GLY A 149 15.85 -13.86 -3.32
C GLY A 149 16.55 -14.46 -4.56
N PRO A 150 16.86 -15.78 -4.56
CA PRO A 150 17.58 -16.41 -5.65
C PRO A 150 16.77 -16.43 -6.94
N LEU A 151 17.17 -15.57 -7.81
CA LEU A 151 16.60 -15.26 -9.12
C LEU A 151 16.71 -16.42 -10.14
N LYS A 152 17.11 -17.62 -9.74
CA LYS A 152 17.46 -18.68 -10.69
C LYS A 152 16.35 -19.66 -11.06
N ARG A 153 15.30 -19.82 -10.26
CA ARG A 153 14.16 -20.73 -10.59
C ARG A 153 12.76 -20.16 -10.34
N SER A 154 12.61 -19.11 -9.53
CA SER A 154 11.30 -18.61 -9.10
C SER A 154 11.18 -17.09 -9.10
N THR A 155 11.56 -16.45 -10.21
CA THR A 155 11.40 -14.98 -10.36
C THR A 155 9.96 -14.53 -10.24
N VAL A 156 9.01 -15.43 -10.50
CA VAL A 156 7.58 -15.23 -10.22
C VAL A 156 7.37 -14.91 -8.75
N ILE A 157 8.02 -15.63 -7.86
CA ILE A 157 7.85 -15.48 -6.42
C ILE A 157 8.41 -14.15 -5.94
N ALA A 158 9.57 -13.74 -6.46
CA ALA A 158 10.24 -12.52 -6.02
C ALA A 158 9.49 -11.23 -6.36
N VAL A 159 8.77 -11.17 -7.48
CA VAL A 159 8.04 -9.97 -7.94
C VAL A 159 6.53 -10.14 -7.81
N VAL A 160 5.97 -11.28 -8.20
CA VAL A 160 4.52 -11.49 -8.22
C VAL A 160 3.95 -11.62 -6.81
N VAL A 161 4.65 -12.30 -5.90
CA VAL A 161 4.18 -12.42 -4.51
C VAL A 161 4.07 -11.06 -3.83
N PRO A 162 5.09 -10.19 -3.81
CA PRO A 162 4.94 -8.84 -3.28
C PRO A 162 3.89 -8.00 -4.00
N VAL A 163 3.78 -8.10 -5.34
CA VAL A 163 2.73 -7.40 -6.10
C VAL A 163 1.34 -7.83 -5.67
N ILE A 164 1.10 -9.11 -5.44
CA ILE A 164 -0.21 -9.61 -5.02
C ILE A 164 -0.48 -9.25 -3.57
N VAL A 165 0.49 -9.47 -2.67
CA VAL A 165 0.33 -9.16 -1.24
C VAL A 165 0.10 -7.68 -1.00
N LEU A 166 0.86 -6.82 -1.71
CA LEU A 166 0.69 -5.37 -1.71
C LEU A 166 -0.29 -4.89 -2.80
N GLY A 167 -1.08 -5.80 -3.37
CA GLY A 167 -1.91 -5.52 -4.53
C GLY A 167 -2.83 -4.33 -4.32
N ILE A 168 -3.55 -4.28 -3.20
CA ILE A 168 -4.45 -3.16 -2.91
C ILE A 168 -3.70 -1.83 -2.80
N PRO A 169 -2.64 -1.69 -1.98
CA PRO A 169 -1.82 -0.48 -1.98
C PRO A 169 -1.29 -0.09 -3.37
N ILE A 170 -0.76 -1.05 -4.12
CA ILE A 170 -0.19 -0.81 -5.45
C ILE A 170 -1.29 -0.35 -6.43
N PHE A 171 -2.44 -1.04 -6.47
CA PHE A 171 -3.55 -0.65 -7.32
C PHE A 171 -4.14 0.70 -6.92
N ASP A 172 -4.27 0.99 -5.63
CA ASP A 172 -4.77 2.28 -5.15
C ASP A 172 -3.85 3.43 -5.60
N THR A 173 -2.54 3.27 -5.45
CA THR A 173 -1.53 4.22 -5.93
C THR A 173 -1.55 4.35 -7.46
N PHE A 174 -1.61 3.23 -8.18
CA PHE A 174 -1.69 3.22 -9.64
C PHE A 174 -2.93 3.96 -10.15
N PHE A 175 -4.11 3.65 -9.62
CA PHE A 175 -5.34 4.34 -9.99
C PHE A 175 -5.34 5.82 -9.60
N ALA A 176 -4.67 6.19 -8.51
CA ALA A 176 -4.49 7.60 -8.15
C ALA A 176 -3.65 8.34 -9.21
N ILE A 177 -2.54 7.73 -9.67
CA ILE A 177 -1.70 8.28 -10.75
C ILE A 177 -2.50 8.39 -12.05
N VAL A 178 -3.17 7.32 -12.48
CA VAL A 178 -3.98 7.30 -13.70
C VAL A 178 -5.07 8.38 -13.65
N ARG A 179 -5.79 8.51 -12.54
CA ARG A 179 -6.82 9.53 -12.36
C ARG A 179 -6.26 10.96 -12.48
N ARG A 180 -5.06 11.22 -11.92
CA ARG A 180 -4.41 12.53 -12.03
C ARG A 180 -4.00 12.83 -13.48
N VAL A 181 -3.41 11.85 -14.17
CA VAL A 181 -3.02 11.99 -15.59
C VAL A 181 -4.25 12.26 -16.47
N ILE A 182 -5.33 11.49 -16.32
CA ILE A 182 -6.57 11.69 -17.07
C ILE A 182 -7.17 13.07 -16.81
N ASN A 183 -7.14 13.55 -15.56
CA ASN A 183 -7.66 14.85 -15.16
C ASN A 183 -6.65 15.99 -15.38
N ARG A 184 -5.51 15.75 -16.02
CA ARG A 184 -4.45 16.71 -16.29
C ARG A 184 -3.94 17.44 -15.03
N ARG A 185 -3.92 16.75 -13.89
CA ARG A 185 -3.39 17.28 -12.63
C ARG A 185 -1.94 16.81 -12.42
N PRO A 186 -1.13 17.56 -11.66
CA PRO A 186 0.22 17.13 -11.31
C PRO A 186 0.21 15.80 -10.58
N ILE A 187 1.12 14.88 -10.97
CA ILE A 187 1.18 13.53 -10.38
C ILE A 187 1.50 13.58 -8.87
N MET A 188 2.22 14.61 -8.42
CA MET A 188 2.64 14.80 -7.02
C MET A 188 1.63 15.60 -6.17
N GLU A 189 0.48 15.99 -6.73
CA GLU A 189 -0.57 16.66 -5.96
C GLU A 189 -1.23 15.70 -4.97
N ALA A 190 -1.60 16.18 -3.77
CA ALA A 190 -2.33 15.38 -2.79
C ALA A 190 -3.68 14.91 -3.37
N ASP A 191 -4.01 13.63 -3.23
CA ASP A 191 -5.24 13.04 -3.74
C ASP A 191 -6.09 12.48 -2.60
N LYS A 192 -7.33 12.93 -2.51
CA LYS A 192 -8.33 12.41 -1.55
C LYS A 192 -9.12 11.20 -2.10
N GLY A 193 -8.77 10.69 -3.27
CA GLY A 193 -9.46 9.59 -3.94
C GLY A 193 -8.96 8.19 -3.58
N HIS A 194 -8.05 8.05 -2.61
CA HIS A 194 -7.55 6.77 -2.14
C HIS A 194 -8.65 5.89 -1.53
N LEU A 195 -8.47 4.58 -1.61
CA LEU A 195 -9.45 3.57 -1.16
C LEU A 195 -9.88 3.77 0.29
N HIS A 196 -8.94 4.06 1.18
CA HIS A 196 -9.24 4.32 2.59
C HIS A 196 -10.13 5.55 2.79
N HIS A 197 -9.93 6.62 2.01
CA HIS A 197 -10.82 7.80 2.02
C HIS A 197 -12.22 7.45 1.52
N LYS A 198 -12.34 6.59 0.50
CA LYS A 198 -13.64 6.13 -0.02
C LYS A 198 -14.39 5.30 1.01
N LEU A 199 -13.69 4.38 1.71
CA LEU A 199 -14.28 3.59 2.78
C LEU A 199 -14.77 4.47 3.93
N MET A 200 -13.99 5.48 4.34
CA MET A 200 -14.42 6.44 5.36
C MET A 200 -15.61 7.29 4.88
N ALA A 201 -15.58 7.75 3.63
CA ALA A 201 -16.69 8.49 3.03
C ALA A 201 -17.98 7.65 2.90
N SER A 202 -17.86 6.32 2.83
CA SER A 202 -19.00 5.40 2.86
C SER A 202 -19.59 5.18 4.26
N GLY A 203 -19.08 5.86 5.31
CA GLY A 203 -19.61 5.80 6.67
C GLY A 203 -18.93 4.80 7.60
N TYR A 204 -17.89 4.09 7.12
CA TYR A 204 -17.10 3.22 7.99
C TYR A 204 -16.19 4.05 8.90
N GLY A 205 -16.20 3.75 10.20
CA GLY A 205 -15.22 4.33 11.12
C GLY A 205 -13.79 3.82 10.79
N GLN A 206 -12.77 4.59 11.15
CA GLN A 206 -11.36 4.30 10.83
C GLN A 206 -10.95 2.87 11.21
N ARG A 207 -11.30 2.38 12.41
CA ARG A 207 -11.01 0.99 12.84
C ARG A 207 -11.55 -0.06 11.88
N ARG A 208 -12.81 0.10 11.44
CA ARG A 208 -13.46 -0.86 10.55
C ARG A 208 -12.81 -0.83 9.16
N ALA A 209 -12.53 0.35 8.62
CA ALA A 209 -11.86 0.50 7.34
C ALA A 209 -10.48 -0.17 7.34
N VAL A 210 -9.68 0.04 8.40
CA VAL A 210 -8.36 -0.58 8.54
C VAL A 210 -8.46 -2.11 8.65
N LEU A 211 -9.37 -2.65 9.47
CA LEU A 211 -9.56 -4.09 9.60
C LEU A 211 -10.05 -4.75 8.30
N MET A 212 -10.90 -4.06 7.52
CA MET A 212 -11.31 -4.54 6.20
C MET A 212 -10.11 -4.63 5.25
N LEU A 213 -9.25 -3.63 5.23
CA LEU A 213 -8.06 -3.62 4.40
C LEU A 213 -7.06 -4.70 4.84
N TYR A 214 -6.93 -4.98 6.15
CA TYR A 214 -6.16 -6.14 6.64
C TYR A 214 -6.74 -7.45 6.13
N GLY A 215 -8.07 -7.62 6.18
CA GLY A 215 -8.73 -8.82 5.65
C GLY A 215 -8.41 -9.06 4.18
N ILE A 216 -8.50 -8.01 3.36
CA ILE A 216 -8.17 -8.11 1.94
C ILE A 216 -6.68 -8.41 1.75
N SER A 217 -5.79 -7.72 2.48
CA SER A 217 -4.35 -7.97 2.41
C SER A 217 -3.99 -9.41 2.81
N ALA A 218 -4.68 -9.98 3.81
CA ALA A 218 -4.49 -11.37 4.23
C ALA A 218 -4.97 -12.36 3.15
N ILE A 219 -6.12 -12.11 2.51
CA ILE A 219 -6.63 -12.95 1.40
C ILE A 219 -5.66 -12.88 0.21
N MET A 220 -5.20 -11.69 -0.15
CA MET A 220 -4.23 -11.50 -1.23
C MET A 220 -2.88 -12.14 -0.88
N GLY A 221 -2.44 -12.03 0.37
CA GLY A 221 -1.25 -12.70 0.86
C GLY A 221 -1.34 -14.23 0.76
N MET A 222 -2.47 -14.81 1.13
CA MET A 222 -2.72 -16.24 0.97
C MET A 222 -2.75 -16.65 -0.51
N ALA A 223 -3.38 -15.85 -1.38
CA ALA A 223 -3.35 -16.08 -2.82
C ALA A 223 -1.91 -16.10 -3.37
N ALA A 224 -1.06 -15.18 -2.91
CA ALA A 224 0.36 -15.15 -3.27
C ALA A 224 1.12 -16.40 -2.79
N VAL A 225 0.84 -16.87 -1.58
CA VAL A 225 1.39 -18.14 -1.05
C VAL A 225 0.95 -19.33 -1.90
N LEU A 226 -0.31 -19.38 -2.34
CA LEU A 226 -0.79 -20.45 -3.23
C LEU A 226 -0.11 -20.41 -4.60
N ILE A 227 0.13 -19.24 -5.16
CA ILE A 227 0.92 -19.10 -6.41
C ILE A 227 2.32 -19.65 -6.23
N SER A 228 2.97 -19.38 -5.10
CA SER A 228 4.31 -19.90 -4.84
C SER A 228 4.37 -21.43 -4.71
N ARG A 229 3.22 -22.07 -4.50
CA ARG A 229 3.03 -23.53 -4.49
C ARG A 229 2.45 -24.08 -5.79
N GLU A 230 2.38 -23.26 -6.84
CA GLU A 230 1.82 -23.62 -8.16
C GLU A 230 0.31 -23.97 -8.13
N LEU A 231 -0.40 -23.61 -7.06
CA LEU A 231 -1.85 -23.79 -6.91
C LEU A 231 -2.62 -22.60 -7.51
N TYR A 232 -2.47 -22.40 -8.82
CA TYR A 232 -2.99 -21.21 -9.53
C TYR A 232 -4.52 -21.11 -9.49
N LYS A 233 -5.25 -22.24 -9.57
CA LYS A 233 -6.72 -22.25 -9.55
C LYS A 233 -7.26 -21.73 -8.22
N ASP A 234 -6.70 -22.23 -7.12
CA ASP A 234 -7.11 -21.83 -5.77
C ASP A 234 -6.74 -20.37 -5.48
N SER A 235 -5.58 -19.93 -5.96
CA SER A 235 -5.17 -18.54 -5.89
C SER A 235 -6.14 -17.63 -6.63
N PHE A 236 -6.55 -17.99 -7.85
CA PHE A 236 -7.52 -17.20 -8.61
C PHE A 236 -8.86 -17.06 -7.89
N VAL A 237 -9.34 -18.13 -7.24
CA VAL A 237 -10.55 -18.09 -6.42
C VAL A 237 -10.40 -17.09 -5.26
N LEU A 238 -9.26 -17.07 -4.56
CA LEU A 238 -9.03 -16.12 -3.48
C LEU A 238 -8.97 -14.66 -3.98
N VAL A 239 -8.33 -14.42 -5.12
CA VAL A 239 -8.31 -13.08 -5.73
C VAL A 239 -9.73 -12.63 -6.11
N ALA A 240 -10.56 -13.53 -6.67
CA ALA A 240 -11.96 -13.25 -6.97
C ALA A 240 -12.76 -12.95 -5.68
N ILE A 241 -12.54 -13.71 -4.60
CA ILE A 241 -13.16 -13.46 -3.30
C ILE A 241 -12.75 -12.09 -2.77
N ALA A 242 -11.47 -11.70 -2.84
CA ALA A 242 -11.00 -10.39 -2.41
C ALA A 242 -11.67 -9.25 -3.20
N ALA A 243 -11.81 -9.44 -4.53
CA ALA A 243 -12.49 -8.47 -5.39
C ALA A 243 -13.99 -8.34 -5.05
N ILE A 244 -14.68 -9.45 -4.84
CA ILE A 244 -16.11 -9.46 -4.43
C ILE A 244 -16.26 -8.80 -3.06
N TYR A 245 -15.39 -9.14 -2.11
CA TYR A 245 -15.39 -8.55 -0.77
C TYR A 245 -15.25 -7.02 -0.85
N LEU A 246 -14.28 -6.54 -1.62
CA LEU A 246 -14.07 -5.11 -1.84
C LEU A 246 -15.29 -4.46 -2.51
N TYR A 247 -15.85 -5.10 -3.54
CA TYR A 247 -17.03 -4.60 -4.26
C TYR A 247 -18.25 -4.45 -3.33
N VAL A 248 -18.54 -5.46 -2.51
CA VAL A 248 -19.65 -5.43 -1.55
C VAL A 248 -19.50 -4.25 -0.59
N PHE A 249 -18.30 -4.03 -0.03
CA PHE A 249 -18.09 -2.92 0.89
C PHE A 249 -18.18 -1.54 0.23
N LEU A 250 -17.76 -1.41 -1.01
CA LEU A 250 -17.85 -0.14 -1.74
C LEU A 250 -19.27 0.19 -2.20
N THR A 251 -20.15 -0.83 -2.32
CA THR A 251 -21.52 -0.68 -2.84
C THR A 251 -22.60 -0.81 -1.78
N ASP A 252 -22.25 -1.10 -0.50
CA ASP A 252 -23.23 -1.30 0.57
C ASP A 252 -24.11 -0.04 0.77
N PRO A 253 -25.42 -0.12 0.44
CA PRO A 253 -26.32 1.03 0.52
C PRO A 253 -26.66 1.42 1.96
N ASN A 254 -26.54 0.50 2.92
CA ASN A 254 -26.92 0.75 4.30
C ASN A 254 -25.97 1.70 5.04
N HIS A 255 -24.72 1.85 4.56
CA HIS A 255 -23.74 2.75 5.15
C HIS A 255 -23.77 4.17 4.56
N LYS A 256 -24.39 4.39 3.40
CA LYS A 256 -24.51 5.73 2.79
C LYS A 256 -25.56 6.61 3.46
N MET A 257 -26.54 6.01 4.17
CA MET A 257 -27.65 6.75 4.79
C MET A 257 -27.29 7.65 5.98
N PRO A 258 -26.39 7.30 6.91
CA PRO A 258 -26.10 8.17 8.05
C PRO A 258 -25.48 9.51 7.67
N GLN A 259 -24.64 9.54 6.63
CA GLN A 259 -23.96 10.78 6.23
C GLN A 259 -24.89 11.75 5.48
N ILE A 260 -25.82 11.24 4.66
CA ILE A 260 -26.80 12.08 3.96
C ILE A 260 -27.72 12.75 4.99
N LYS A 261 -28.12 12.03 6.05
CA LYS A 261 -28.89 12.62 7.16
C LYS A 261 -28.09 13.68 7.92
N ALA A 262 -26.82 13.38 8.28
CA ALA A 262 -25.96 14.32 9.01
C ALA A 262 -25.67 15.59 8.19
N VAL A 263 -25.42 15.46 6.88
CA VAL A 263 -25.21 16.62 5.98
C VAL A 263 -26.49 17.43 5.79
N ASN A 264 -27.64 16.78 5.74
CA ASN A 264 -28.93 17.47 5.63
C ASN A 264 -29.29 18.19 6.94
N ILE A 265 -29.07 17.55 8.09
CA ILE A 265 -29.26 18.19 9.42
C ILE A 265 -28.36 19.42 9.55
N ALA A 266 -27.05 19.29 9.26
CA ALA A 266 -26.11 20.42 9.32
C ALA A 266 -26.41 21.54 8.30
N LYS A 267 -27.09 21.22 7.18
CA LYS A 267 -27.58 22.24 6.24
C LYS A 267 -28.85 22.94 6.73
N GLU A 268 -29.71 22.22 7.43
CA GLU A 268 -30.92 22.76 8.05
C GLU A 268 -30.55 23.66 9.22
N GLU A 269 -29.68 23.23 10.13
CA GLU A 269 -29.15 24.04 11.24
C GLU A 269 -28.52 25.35 10.75
N ARG A 270 -27.68 25.30 9.70
CA ARG A 270 -27.09 26.52 9.10
C ARG A 270 -28.11 27.45 8.44
N LYS A 271 -29.24 26.92 7.98
CA LYS A 271 -30.32 27.73 7.44
C LYS A 271 -31.10 28.43 8.57
N GLU A 272 -31.36 27.72 9.66
CA GLU A 272 -32.01 28.27 10.84
C GLU A 272 -31.15 29.35 11.50
N GLU A 273 -29.85 29.15 11.70
CA GLU A 273 -28.92 30.15 12.20
C GLU A 273 -28.88 31.42 11.32
N LYS A 274 -28.92 31.26 9.98
CA LYS A 274 -28.97 32.43 9.07
C LYS A 274 -30.29 33.18 9.12
N GLN A 275 -31.40 32.49 9.33
CA GLN A 275 -32.72 33.10 9.49
C GLN A 275 -32.83 33.83 10.83
N GLU A 276 -32.29 33.29 11.90
CA GLU A 276 -32.23 33.92 13.21
C GLU A 276 -31.38 35.19 13.19
N MET A 277 -30.19 35.17 12.54
CA MET A 277 -29.37 36.37 12.36
C MET A 277 -30.09 37.43 11.57
N GLN A 278 -30.78 37.11 10.47
CA GLN A 278 -31.54 38.07 9.69
C GLN A 278 -32.72 38.66 10.45
N CYS A 279 -33.36 37.89 11.34
CA CYS A 279 -34.42 38.38 12.21
C CYS A 279 -33.92 39.31 13.34
N GLN A 280 -32.66 39.13 13.79
CA GLN A 280 -32.03 39.99 14.78
C GLN A 280 -31.65 41.35 14.17
N ASP A 281 -31.04 41.32 12.99
CA ASP A 281 -30.68 42.55 12.25
C ASP A 281 -31.92 43.43 11.91
N GLN A 282 -33.07 42.81 11.62
CA GLN A 282 -34.32 43.53 11.35
C GLN A 282 -35.01 44.11 12.61
N LYS A 283 -34.59 43.73 13.81
CA LYS A 283 -35.14 44.27 15.07
C LYS A 283 -34.27 45.39 15.65
N GLU A 284 -33.05 45.54 15.13
CA GLU A 284 -32.13 46.61 15.52
C GLU A 284 -32.19 47.84 14.58
N GLU A 285 -32.87 47.74 13.42
CA GLU A 285 -33.29 48.88 12.56
C GLU A 285 -34.69 49.38 12.97
#